data_5169d40544c47dd8301f3f0dcf97d3c6
#
_entry.id   5169d40544c47dd8301f3f0dcf97d3c6
#
_cell.length_a   1.000
_cell.length_b   1.000
_cell.length_c   1.000
_cell.angle_alpha   90.00
_cell.angle_beta   90.00
_cell.angle_gamma   90.00
#
_symmetry.space_group_name_H-M   'P 1'
#
loop_
_entity.id
_entity.type
_entity.pdbx_description
1 polymer ?
#
loop_
_entity_poly.entity_id
_entity_poly.type
_entity_poly.pdbx_seq_one_letter_code
_entity_poly.pdbx_strand_id
1 'polypeptide(L)'
;MEQEPSKSTRDALLPSVKALITNKLLRHAEMDVKVLVLSCIIEITRIIAPDAPYKDEQMKEIFQLILAALENMSHVSTRSYKKVVSILDTIAKVKLCLVMLDLEYDALVVKMFQSFLKMIRSNHPPAVLSTIETIMNLVIDESEDISLGLLSSLFTSV
;
A
#
# COMPACT_ATOMS: atom_id res chain seq x y z
N MET A 1 4.23 -12.71 -19.73
CA MET A 1 3.00 -13.45 -19.40
C MET A 1 3.06 -13.87 -17.93
N GLU A 2 2.21 -13.27 -17.10
CA GLU A 2 2.15 -13.65 -15.70
C GLU A 2 1.41 -14.99 -15.59
N GLN A 3 2.10 -16.00 -15.08
CA GLN A 3 1.46 -17.27 -14.80
C GLN A 3 0.86 -17.22 -13.39
N GLU A 4 -0.34 -17.76 -13.26
CA GLU A 4 -0.93 -17.94 -11.94
C GLU A 4 0.00 -18.84 -11.09
N PRO A 5 0.20 -18.48 -9.80
CA PRO A 5 1.01 -19.33 -8.94
C PRO A 5 0.37 -20.71 -8.77
N SER A 6 1.21 -21.73 -8.71
CA SER A 6 0.75 -23.10 -8.50
C SER A 6 0.10 -23.24 -7.12
N LYS A 7 -0.79 -24.22 -6.97
CA LYS A 7 -1.37 -24.58 -5.67
C LYS A 7 -0.27 -24.89 -4.64
N SER A 8 0.81 -25.53 -5.08
CA SER A 8 1.97 -25.84 -4.23
C SER A 8 2.61 -24.55 -3.66
N THR A 9 2.78 -23.52 -4.49
CA THR A 9 3.33 -22.23 -4.05
C THR A 9 2.40 -21.55 -3.04
N ARG A 10 1.09 -21.55 -3.29
CA ARG A 10 0.10 -20.99 -2.38
C ARG A 10 0.11 -21.69 -1.02
N ASP A 11 0.12 -23.02 -1.03
CA ASP A 11 0.14 -23.82 0.20
C ASP A 11 1.43 -23.59 1.01
N ALA A 12 2.58 -23.45 0.31
CA ALA A 12 3.86 -23.15 0.95
C ALA A 12 3.88 -21.78 1.64
N LEU A 13 3.16 -20.79 1.09
CA LEU A 13 3.09 -19.43 1.65
C LEU A 13 2.08 -19.29 2.78
N LEU A 14 1.14 -20.21 2.92
CA LEU A 14 0.03 -20.10 3.89
C LEU A 14 0.49 -19.87 5.34
N PRO A 15 1.51 -20.56 5.88
CA PRO A 15 1.99 -20.27 7.24
C PRO A 15 2.51 -18.84 7.39
N SER A 16 3.23 -18.33 6.40
CA SER A 16 3.73 -16.95 6.40
C SER A 16 2.59 -15.94 6.33
N VAL A 17 1.58 -16.19 5.50
CA VAL A 17 0.38 -15.35 5.40
C VAL A 17 -0.26 -15.19 6.78
N LYS A 18 -0.47 -16.28 7.49
CA LYS A 18 -1.09 -16.27 8.83
C LYS A 18 -0.21 -15.60 9.89
N ALA A 19 1.10 -15.85 9.85
CA ALA A 19 2.03 -15.31 10.82
C ALA A 19 2.16 -13.79 10.71
N LEU A 20 2.18 -13.24 9.49
CA LEU A 20 2.39 -11.81 9.26
C LEU A 20 1.25 -10.93 9.75
N ILE A 21 0.02 -11.46 9.81
CA ILE A 21 -1.15 -10.68 10.27
C ILE A 21 -1.41 -10.79 11.76
N THR A 22 -0.51 -11.40 12.53
CA THR A 22 -0.69 -11.44 13.99
C THR A 22 -0.60 -10.03 14.57
N ASN A 23 -1.37 -9.75 15.62
CA ASN A 23 -1.36 -8.45 16.31
C ASN A 23 0.05 -8.03 16.75
N LYS A 24 0.86 -9.02 17.13
CA LYS A 24 2.24 -8.78 17.59
C LYS A 24 3.11 -8.15 16.50
N LEU A 25 2.92 -8.53 15.23
CA LEU A 25 3.69 -7.99 14.12
C LEU A 25 3.06 -6.74 13.51
N LEU A 26 1.75 -6.78 13.20
CA LEU A 26 1.05 -5.64 12.58
C LEU A 26 1.02 -4.40 13.46
N ARG A 27 0.96 -4.58 14.78
CA ARG A 27 0.88 -3.49 15.74
C ARG A 27 2.17 -3.29 16.52
N HIS A 28 3.29 -3.71 15.95
CA HIS A 28 4.59 -3.50 16.58
C HIS A 28 4.85 -2.01 16.78
N ALA A 29 5.49 -1.65 17.91
CA ALA A 29 5.75 -0.25 18.24
C ALA A 29 6.77 0.42 17.32
N GLU A 30 7.71 -0.35 16.80
CA GLU A 30 8.77 0.18 15.93
C GLU A 30 8.33 0.21 14.46
N MET A 31 8.44 1.39 13.83
CA MET A 31 8.07 1.58 12.43
C MET A 31 8.94 0.74 11.48
N ASP A 32 10.22 0.58 11.77
CA ASP A 32 11.10 -0.25 10.94
C ASP A 32 10.65 -1.71 10.88
N VAL A 33 10.15 -2.27 11.99
CA VAL A 33 9.56 -3.61 12.04
C VAL A 33 8.27 -3.65 11.23
N LYS A 34 7.40 -2.66 11.37
CA LYS A 34 6.15 -2.56 10.61
C LYS A 34 6.43 -2.53 9.10
N VAL A 35 7.44 -1.80 8.67
CA VAL A 35 7.84 -1.72 7.26
C VAL A 35 8.32 -3.08 6.74
N LEU A 36 9.08 -3.82 7.54
CA LEU A 36 9.53 -5.17 7.20
C LEU A 36 8.34 -6.12 7.02
N VAL A 37 7.42 -6.11 7.96
CA VAL A 37 6.19 -6.93 7.92
C VAL A 37 5.38 -6.59 6.67
N LEU A 38 5.18 -5.31 6.43
CA LEU A 38 4.45 -4.80 5.28
C LEU A 38 5.12 -5.22 3.96
N SER A 39 6.44 -5.12 3.88
CA SER A 39 7.22 -5.55 2.72
C SER A 39 6.97 -7.03 2.40
N CYS A 40 6.96 -7.89 3.42
CA CYS A 40 6.67 -9.31 3.26
C CYS A 40 5.22 -9.56 2.79
N ILE A 41 4.25 -8.86 3.37
CA ILE A 41 2.84 -8.95 2.99
C ILE A 41 2.63 -8.56 1.53
N ILE A 42 3.22 -7.45 1.11
CA ILE A 42 3.10 -6.94 -0.26
C ILE A 42 3.77 -7.90 -1.25
N GLU A 43 4.92 -8.47 -0.91
CA GLU A 43 5.60 -9.44 -1.77
C GLU A 43 4.78 -10.73 -1.93
N ILE A 44 4.18 -11.22 -0.85
CA ILE A 44 3.28 -12.37 -0.91
C ILE A 44 2.08 -12.06 -1.80
N THR A 45 1.49 -10.88 -1.65
CA THR A 45 0.37 -10.44 -2.48
C THR A 45 0.76 -10.42 -3.96
N ARG A 46 1.96 -9.95 -4.28
CA ARG A 46 2.49 -9.95 -5.65
C ARG A 46 2.64 -11.38 -6.20
N ILE A 47 3.19 -12.28 -5.40
CA ILE A 47 3.47 -13.67 -5.81
C ILE A 47 2.17 -14.43 -6.11
N ILE A 48 1.14 -14.26 -5.28
CA ILE A 48 -0.10 -15.02 -5.43
C ILE A 48 -1.20 -14.30 -6.21
N ALA A 49 -0.93 -13.10 -6.72
CA ALA A 49 -1.87 -12.39 -7.58
C ALA A 49 -2.31 -13.29 -8.76
N PRO A 50 -3.57 -13.24 -9.21
CA PRO A 50 -4.64 -12.30 -8.80
C PRO A 50 -5.40 -12.67 -7.53
N ASP A 51 -5.05 -13.77 -6.87
CA ASP A 51 -5.71 -14.17 -5.64
C ASP A 51 -5.37 -13.24 -4.49
N ALA A 52 -6.32 -13.06 -3.57
CA ALA A 52 -6.14 -12.25 -2.37
C ALA A 52 -5.80 -13.17 -1.19
N PRO A 53 -4.64 -13.00 -0.55
CA PRO A 53 -4.24 -13.84 0.59
C PRO A 53 -4.98 -13.49 1.88
N TYR A 54 -5.58 -12.30 1.96
CA TYR A 54 -6.18 -11.75 3.17
C TYR A 54 -7.64 -11.39 2.96
N LYS A 55 -8.43 -11.48 4.04
CA LYS A 55 -9.84 -11.06 4.06
C LYS A 55 -9.93 -9.53 4.07
N ASP A 56 -11.12 -9.01 3.77
CA ASP A 56 -11.38 -7.56 3.67
C ASP A 56 -10.95 -6.79 4.92
N GLU A 57 -11.28 -7.29 6.10
CA GLU A 57 -10.91 -6.65 7.37
C GLU A 57 -9.40 -6.60 7.56
N GLN A 58 -8.71 -7.66 7.18
CA GLN A 58 -7.24 -7.74 7.22
C GLN A 58 -6.62 -6.80 6.21
N MET A 59 -7.20 -6.71 5.03
CA MET A 59 -6.77 -5.75 4.00
C MET A 59 -6.89 -4.31 4.49
N LYS A 60 -7.94 -3.99 5.24
CA LYS A 60 -8.11 -2.67 5.83
C LYS A 60 -6.95 -2.33 6.79
N GLU A 61 -6.58 -3.26 7.65
CA GLU A 61 -5.43 -3.09 8.56
C GLU A 61 -4.12 -2.92 7.78
N ILE A 62 -3.94 -3.68 6.71
CA ILE A 62 -2.76 -3.59 5.85
C ILE A 62 -2.70 -2.20 5.18
N PHE A 63 -3.80 -1.69 4.67
CA PHE A 63 -3.86 -0.34 4.07
C PHE A 63 -3.58 0.75 5.11
N GLN A 64 -4.10 0.59 6.33
CA GLN A 64 -3.79 1.51 7.43
C GLN A 64 -2.29 1.52 7.75
N LEU A 65 -1.66 0.35 7.70
CA LEU A 65 -0.23 0.21 7.92
C LEU A 65 0.59 0.86 6.79
N ILE A 66 0.15 0.71 5.54
CA ILE A 66 0.75 1.40 4.39
C ILE A 66 0.72 2.92 4.60
N LEU A 67 -0.43 3.45 5.00
CA LEU A 67 -0.57 4.89 5.25
C LEU A 67 0.33 5.36 6.38
N ALA A 68 0.42 4.59 7.47
CA ALA A 68 1.32 4.90 8.57
C ALA A 68 2.78 4.94 8.12
N ALA A 69 3.19 4.01 7.27
CA ALA A 69 4.54 3.98 6.71
C ALA A 69 4.81 5.19 5.82
N LEU A 70 3.85 5.60 5.01
CA LEU A 70 3.96 6.79 4.16
C LEU A 70 4.11 8.07 5.00
N GLU A 71 3.32 8.20 6.05
CA GLU A 71 3.37 9.37 6.95
C GLU A 71 4.71 9.47 7.71
N ASN A 72 5.39 8.35 7.91
CA ASN A 72 6.63 8.28 8.68
C ASN A 72 7.89 8.08 7.83
N MET A 73 7.82 8.26 6.51
CA MET A 73 8.98 8.02 5.62
C MET A 73 10.21 8.82 5.99
N SER A 74 10.05 10.05 6.46
CA SER A 74 11.16 10.92 6.85
C SER A 74 11.79 10.53 8.20
N HIS A 75 11.11 9.70 8.99
CA HIS A 75 11.51 9.29 10.34
C HIS A 75 12.02 7.86 10.43
N VAL A 76 12.05 7.13 9.30
CA VAL A 76 12.55 5.75 9.26
C VAL A 76 14.00 5.72 8.81
N SER A 77 14.68 4.60 9.07
CA SER A 77 16.04 4.39 8.59
C SER A 77 16.10 4.43 7.06
N THR A 78 17.29 4.68 6.51
CA THR A 78 17.52 4.65 5.05
C THR A 78 17.11 3.31 4.45
N ARG A 79 17.34 2.22 5.17
CA ARG A 79 16.95 0.87 4.75
C ARG A 79 15.43 0.73 4.66
N SER A 80 14.71 1.20 5.67
CA SER A 80 13.24 1.17 5.67
C SER A 80 12.66 2.11 4.62
N TYR A 81 13.26 3.26 4.39
CA TYR A 81 12.86 4.17 3.31
C TYR A 81 12.88 3.46 1.94
N LYS A 82 13.98 2.76 1.64
CA LYS A 82 14.09 1.98 0.39
C LYS A 82 13.02 0.90 0.28
N LYS A 83 12.67 0.27 1.39
CA LYS A 83 11.59 -0.74 1.43
C LYS A 83 10.22 -0.12 1.17
N VAL A 84 9.95 1.05 1.73
CA VAL A 84 8.69 1.77 1.47
C VAL A 84 8.59 2.16 -0.01
N VAL A 85 9.66 2.62 -0.60
CA VAL A 85 9.71 2.93 -2.05
C VAL A 85 9.40 1.68 -2.88
N SER A 86 9.99 0.54 -2.53
CA SER A 86 9.73 -0.74 -3.18
C SER A 86 8.28 -1.18 -3.02
N ILE A 87 7.69 -0.97 -1.84
CA ILE A 87 6.28 -1.25 -1.56
C ILE A 87 5.39 -0.42 -2.48
N LEU A 88 5.64 0.88 -2.60
CA LEU A 88 4.89 1.77 -3.49
C LEU A 88 4.98 1.30 -4.95
N ASP A 89 6.16 0.93 -5.40
CA ASP A 89 6.36 0.43 -6.76
C ASP A 89 5.54 -0.84 -7.02
N THR A 90 5.52 -1.76 -6.07
CA THR A 90 4.72 -3.00 -6.16
C THR A 90 3.22 -2.69 -6.13
N ILE A 91 2.76 -1.76 -5.29
CA ILE A 91 1.36 -1.32 -5.25
C ILE A 91 0.93 -0.82 -6.63
N ALA A 92 1.76 -0.04 -7.29
CA ALA A 92 1.48 0.44 -8.65
C ALA A 92 1.41 -0.71 -9.66
N LYS A 93 2.36 -1.64 -9.60
CA LYS A 93 2.47 -2.76 -10.56
C LYS A 93 1.31 -3.75 -10.46
N VAL A 94 0.94 -4.13 -9.24
CA VAL A 94 -0.16 -5.08 -9.02
C VAL A 94 -1.52 -4.39 -8.88
N LYS A 95 -1.55 -3.07 -8.99
CA LYS A 95 -2.75 -2.25 -8.86
C LYS A 95 -3.50 -2.47 -7.54
N LEU A 96 -2.75 -2.69 -6.46
CA LEU A 96 -3.32 -2.96 -5.14
C LEU A 96 -4.18 -1.79 -4.63
N CYS A 97 -3.87 -0.57 -5.04
CA CYS A 97 -4.65 0.63 -4.70
C CYS A 97 -6.12 0.53 -5.17
N LEU A 98 -6.39 -0.23 -6.22
CA LEU A 98 -7.76 -0.42 -6.73
C LEU A 98 -8.60 -1.29 -5.80
N VAL A 99 -7.97 -2.15 -5.01
CA VAL A 99 -8.66 -2.94 -3.99
C VAL A 99 -9.31 -2.04 -2.94
N MET A 100 -8.68 -0.91 -2.62
CA MET A 100 -9.27 0.08 -1.70
C MET A 100 -10.57 0.65 -2.25
N LEU A 101 -10.66 0.86 -3.56
CA LEU A 101 -11.88 1.33 -4.22
C LEU A 101 -12.95 0.23 -4.23
N ASP A 102 -12.57 -1.00 -4.56
CA ASP A 102 -13.48 -2.14 -4.60
C ASP A 102 -14.09 -2.45 -3.23
N LEU A 103 -13.34 -2.23 -2.16
CA LEU A 103 -13.78 -2.43 -0.79
C LEU A 103 -14.46 -1.19 -0.18
N GLU A 104 -14.63 -0.13 -0.96
CA GLU A 104 -15.28 1.12 -0.54
C GLU A 104 -14.60 1.79 0.67
N TYR A 105 -13.27 1.72 0.72
CA TYR A 105 -12.49 2.37 1.79
C TYR A 105 -12.15 3.82 1.44
N ASP A 106 -13.17 4.64 1.16
CA ASP A 106 -13.01 6.03 0.70
C ASP A 106 -12.16 6.89 1.64
N ALA A 107 -12.34 6.73 2.95
CA ALA A 107 -11.56 7.47 3.93
C ALA A 107 -10.06 7.16 3.84
N LEU A 108 -9.71 5.90 3.56
CA LEU A 108 -8.31 5.49 3.38
C LEU A 108 -7.74 6.02 2.06
N VAL A 109 -8.54 6.04 1.01
CA VAL A 109 -8.15 6.63 -0.29
C VAL A 109 -7.86 8.12 -0.12
N VAL A 110 -8.71 8.86 0.58
CA VAL A 110 -8.51 10.29 0.87
C VAL A 110 -7.20 10.50 1.63
N LYS A 111 -6.96 9.72 2.68
CA LYS A 111 -5.72 9.80 3.46
C LYS A 111 -4.48 9.50 2.61
N MET A 112 -4.57 8.52 1.73
CA MET A 112 -3.49 8.16 0.81
C MET A 112 -3.15 9.35 -0.10
N PHE A 113 -4.14 9.98 -0.69
CA PHE A 113 -3.93 11.18 -1.52
C PHE A 113 -3.33 12.34 -0.72
N GLN A 114 -3.78 12.57 0.49
CA GLN A 114 -3.21 13.58 1.37
C GLN A 114 -1.73 13.31 1.64
N SER A 115 -1.37 12.06 1.93
CA SER A 115 0.02 11.66 2.14
C SER A 115 0.87 11.86 0.89
N PHE A 116 0.35 11.50 -0.28
CA PHE A 116 1.04 11.69 -1.55
C PHE A 116 1.27 13.17 -1.87
N LEU A 117 0.29 14.03 -1.61
CA LEU A 117 0.43 15.46 -1.82
C LEU A 117 1.51 16.07 -0.91
N LYS A 118 1.59 15.59 0.34
CA LYS A 118 2.68 15.98 1.23
C LYS A 118 4.04 15.52 0.71
N MET A 119 4.12 14.30 0.18
CA MET A 119 5.35 13.76 -0.38
C MET A 119 5.80 14.54 -1.64
N ILE A 120 4.86 14.95 -2.48
CA ILE A 120 5.15 15.78 -3.66
C ILE A 120 5.78 17.11 -3.26
N ARG A 121 5.35 17.68 -2.13
CA ARG A 121 5.91 18.93 -1.61
C ARG A 121 7.25 18.74 -0.91
N SER A 122 7.57 17.52 -0.52
CA SER A 122 8.82 17.17 0.12
C SER A 122 9.88 16.82 -0.92
N ASN A 123 11.14 16.87 -0.52
CA ASN A 123 12.25 16.59 -1.43
C ASN A 123 12.49 15.10 -1.56
N HIS A 124 11.74 14.45 -2.44
CA HIS A 124 11.89 13.02 -2.76
C HIS A 124 12.50 12.83 -4.15
N PRO A 125 13.19 11.70 -4.41
CA PRO A 125 13.73 11.39 -5.73
C PRO A 125 12.65 11.36 -6.82
N PRO A 126 12.95 11.75 -8.08
CA PRO A 126 11.98 11.74 -9.18
C PRO A 126 11.32 10.38 -9.41
N ALA A 127 12.03 9.27 -9.18
CA ALA A 127 11.47 7.92 -9.31
C ALA A 127 10.31 7.67 -8.33
N VAL A 128 10.43 8.18 -7.11
CA VAL A 128 9.37 8.08 -6.08
C VAL A 128 8.16 8.90 -6.51
N LEU A 129 8.37 10.11 -6.96
CA LEU A 129 7.29 11.00 -7.42
C LEU A 129 6.56 10.41 -8.63
N SER A 130 7.29 9.79 -9.56
CA SER A 130 6.70 9.11 -10.71
C SER A 130 5.82 7.94 -10.30
N THR A 131 6.24 7.15 -9.32
CA THR A 131 5.45 6.03 -8.79
C THR A 131 4.17 6.54 -8.11
N ILE A 132 4.27 7.60 -7.32
CA ILE A 132 3.11 8.25 -6.67
C ILE A 132 2.12 8.73 -7.73
N GLU A 133 2.59 9.40 -8.75
CA GLU A 133 1.76 9.87 -9.87
C GLU A 133 1.03 8.71 -10.55
N THR A 134 1.72 7.61 -10.79
CA THR A 134 1.13 6.40 -11.37
C THR A 134 -0.02 5.87 -10.51
N ILE A 135 0.17 5.76 -9.20
CA ILE A 135 -0.86 5.29 -8.27
C ILE A 135 -2.06 6.25 -8.27
N MET A 136 -1.81 7.55 -8.19
CA MET A 136 -2.88 8.55 -8.19
C MET A 136 -3.71 8.48 -9.48
N ASN A 137 -3.06 8.34 -10.62
CA ASN A 137 -3.74 8.23 -11.91
C ASN A 137 -4.57 6.94 -12.00
N LEU A 138 -4.04 5.82 -11.52
CA LEU A 138 -4.80 4.56 -11.46
C LEU A 138 -6.09 4.71 -10.66
N VAL A 139 -6.02 5.35 -9.51
CA VAL A 139 -7.19 5.55 -8.64
C VAL A 139 -8.19 6.49 -9.29
N ILE A 140 -7.73 7.59 -9.88
CA ILE A 140 -8.59 8.56 -10.54
C ILE A 140 -9.29 7.94 -11.76
N ASP A 141 -8.55 7.19 -12.59
CA ASP A 141 -9.10 6.58 -13.80
C ASP A 141 -10.15 5.52 -13.52
N GLU A 142 -9.98 4.75 -12.44
CA GLU A 142 -10.92 3.68 -12.06
C GLU A 142 -12.09 4.18 -11.21
N SER A 143 -11.99 5.39 -10.67
CA SER A 143 -13.08 5.99 -9.90
C SER A 143 -14.04 6.69 -10.86
N GLU A 144 -15.23 6.12 -11.03
CA GLU A 144 -16.30 6.73 -11.86
C GLU A 144 -16.80 8.02 -11.22
N ASP A 145 -16.87 8.03 -9.90
CA ASP A 145 -17.28 9.19 -9.10
C ASP A 145 -16.18 9.56 -8.11
N ILE A 146 -15.50 10.67 -8.35
CA ILE A 146 -14.55 11.20 -7.37
C ILE A 146 -15.37 11.69 -6.17
N SER A 147 -15.14 11.09 -5.00
CA SER A 147 -15.86 11.46 -3.79
C SER A 147 -15.63 12.93 -3.42
N LEU A 148 -16.62 13.56 -2.79
CA LEU A 148 -16.49 14.93 -2.29
C LEU A 148 -15.31 15.09 -1.32
N GLY A 149 -15.06 14.05 -0.51
CA GLY A 149 -13.91 14.02 0.39
C GLY A 149 -12.58 14.06 -0.34
N LEU A 150 -12.46 13.32 -1.44
CA LEU A 150 -11.26 13.32 -2.26
C LEU A 150 -11.03 14.68 -2.94
N LEU A 151 -12.08 15.26 -3.51
CA LEU A 151 -12.03 16.60 -4.11
C LEU A 151 -11.63 17.65 -3.09
N SER A 152 -12.26 17.63 -1.90
CA SER A 152 -11.96 18.54 -0.80
C SER A 152 -10.48 18.41 -0.38
N SER A 153 -9.98 17.19 -0.29
CA SER A 153 -8.57 16.92 0.04
C SER A 153 -7.62 17.52 -1.00
N LEU A 154 -7.92 17.35 -2.29
CA LEU A 154 -7.11 17.90 -3.38
C LEU A 154 -7.09 19.43 -3.35
N PHE A 155 -8.23 20.06 -3.16
CA PHE A 155 -8.33 21.53 -3.09
C PHE A 155 -7.69 22.11 -1.84
N THR A 156 -7.82 21.46 -0.70
CA THR A 156 -7.23 21.91 0.57
C THR A 156 -5.71 21.84 0.56
N SER A 157 -5.14 20.95 -0.23
CA SER A 157 -3.70 20.71 -0.30
C SER A 157 -2.96 21.60 -1.30
N VAL A 158 -3.69 22.39 -2.05
CA VAL A 158 -3.12 23.31 -3.06
C VAL A 158 -2.61 24.59 -2.42
#